data_c60233fc383d8ab39c88608ccb40e26a
#
_entry.id   c60233fc383d8ab39c88608ccb40e26a
#
_cell.length_a   1.000
_cell.length_b   1.000
_cell.length_c   1.000
_cell.angle_alpha   90.00
_cell.angle_beta   90.00
_cell.angle_gamma   90.00
#
_symmetry.space_group_name_H-M   'P 1'
#
loop_
_entity.id
_entity.type
_entity.pdbx_description
1 polymer ?
#
loop_
_entity_poly.entity_id
_entity_poly.type
_entity_poly.pdbx_seq_one_letter_code
_entity_poly.pdbx_strand_id
1 'polypeptide(L)'
;EKATPTSEQSENVGAIIAQHKPLAWSILGLALCRAGLIVGSYGSYRHSDEGIYSDGVMLVALAVLAVLWLLIAITKCHLSRQVVRRIAFASIILEALSLPMTGALVIGPPEMNVAGNDFLASTFCTLGGLACMSYWLRRARNCTTITAVIYAFGALFVSELLIFTSIFMENGISYFYAAVLVLLQFPCILLAR
;
A
#
# COMPACT_ATOMS: atom_id res chain seq x y z
N GLU A 1 0.15 47.66 -7.38
CA GLU A 1 -0.50 47.64 -6.06
C GLU A 1 -0.87 46.20 -5.76
N LYS A 2 -0.01 45.48 -4.99
CA LYS A 2 -0.25 44.11 -4.54
C LYS A 2 -1.21 44.18 -3.35
N ALA A 3 -2.46 43.80 -3.57
CA ALA A 3 -3.42 43.63 -2.48
C ALA A 3 -2.91 42.56 -1.53
N THR A 4 -2.58 42.92 -0.31
CA THR A 4 -2.33 42.02 0.81
C THR A 4 -3.62 41.27 1.10
N PRO A 5 -3.61 39.91 1.16
CA PRO A 5 -4.83 39.17 1.47
C PRO A 5 -5.31 39.55 2.87
N THR A 6 -6.57 39.93 2.97
CA THR A 6 -7.24 40.26 4.23
C THR A 6 -7.23 39.08 5.18
N SER A 7 -7.10 39.32 6.47
CA SER A 7 -7.03 38.26 7.53
C SER A 7 -8.16 37.23 7.44
N GLU A 8 -9.35 37.63 7.05
CA GLU A 8 -10.48 36.72 6.81
C GLU A 8 -10.29 35.73 5.65
N GLN A 9 -9.56 36.11 4.60
CA GLN A 9 -9.22 35.18 3.51
C GLN A 9 -8.19 34.13 3.95
N SER A 10 -7.26 34.50 4.82
CA SER A 10 -6.26 33.59 5.39
C SER A 10 -6.91 32.57 6.35
N GLU A 11 -7.87 33.00 7.18
CA GLU A 11 -8.64 32.10 8.06
C GLU A 11 -9.50 31.10 7.27
N ASN A 12 -10.15 31.54 6.21
CA ASN A 12 -10.96 30.68 5.35
C ASN A 12 -10.11 29.60 4.63
N VAL A 13 -8.95 29.95 4.12
CA VAL A 13 -8.03 29.02 3.47
C VAL A 13 -7.50 27.99 4.48
N GLY A 14 -7.16 28.42 5.69
CA GLY A 14 -6.73 27.54 6.77
C GLY A 14 -7.80 26.51 7.16
N ALA A 15 -9.06 26.93 7.26
CA ALA A 15 -10.19 26.06 7.56
C ALA A 15 -10.44 25.02 6.45
N ILE A 16 -10.36 25.43 5.18
CA ILE A 16 -10.51 24.54 4.02
C ILE A 16 -9.39 23.49 4.00
N ILE A 17 -8.14 23.91 4.22
CA ILE A 17 -7.00 22.99 4.28
C ILE A 17 -7.17 21.99 5.43
N ALA A 18 -7.58 22.45 6.62
CA ALA A 18 -7.80 21.59 7.77
C ALA A 18 -8.89 20.53 7.52
N GLN A 19 -9.96 20.90 6.82
CA GLN A 19 -11.06 20.00 6.46
C GLN A 19 -10.64 18.91 5.47
N HIS A 20 -9.74 19.21 4.54
CA HIS A 20 -9.29 18.26 3.51
C HIS A 20 -8.01 17.48 3.90
N LYS A 21 -7.36 17.86 5.00
CA LYS A 21 -6.14 17.19 5.48
C LYS A 21 -6.28 15.68 5.65
N PRO A 22 -7.36 15.13 6.27
CA PRO A 22 -7.52 13.68 6.39
C PRO A 22 -7.67 12.96 5.05
N LEU A 23 -8.28 13.62 4.05
CA LEU A 23 -8.40 13.09 2.70
C LEU A 23 -7.04 12.99 2.02
N ALA A 24 -6.23 14.06 2.11
CA ALA A 24 -4.88 14.07 1.53
C ALA A 24 -3.99 12.95 2.10
N TRP A 25 -4.00 12.75 3.43
CA TRP A 25 -3.30 11.64 4.05
C TRP A 25 -3.82 10.26 3.65
N SER A 26 -5.12 10.15 3.40
CA SER A 26 -5.71 8.90 2.91
C SER A 26 -5.31 8.61 1.46
N ILE A 27 -5.27 9.64 0.59
CA ILE A 27 -4.76 9.55 -0.79
C ILE A 27 -3.30 9.08 -0.77
N LEU A 28 -2.46 9.74 0.02
CA LEU A 28 -1.06 9.39 0.14
C LEU A 28 -0.87 7.96 0.67
N GLY A 29 -1.62 7.57 1.69
CA GLY A 29 -1.53 6.22 2.26
C GLY A 29 -1.90 5.12 1.26
N LEU A 30 -2.96 5.30 0.47
CA LEU A 30 -3.34 4.36 -0.60
C LEU A 30 -2.30 4.34 -1.72
N ALA A 31 -1.75 5.50 -2.08
CA ALA A 31 -0.71 5.61 -3.10
C ALA A 31 0.57 4.87 -2.70
N LEU A 32 1.01 5.06 -1.46
CA LEU A 32 2.18 4.38 -0.88
C LEU A 32 1.97 2.86 -0.81
N CYS A 33 0.76 2.42 -0.42
CA CYS A 33 0.41 1.01 -0.37
C CYS A 33 0.49 0.36 -1.76
N ARG A 34 -0.15 0.98 -2.77
CA ARG A 34 -0.12 0.49 -4.13
C ARG A 34 1.28 0.51 -4.73
N ALA A 35 2.02 1.60 -4.54
CA ALA A 35 3.38 1.72 -5.05
C ALA A 35 4.32 0.67 -4.41
N GLY A 36 4.26 0.49 -3.08
CA GLY A 36 5.02 -0.53 -2.36
C GLY A 36 4.74 -1.94 -2.88
N LEU A 37 3.45 -2.28 -3.04
CA LEU A 37 3.03 -3.57 -3.56
C LEU A 37 3.53 -3.80 -5.00
N ILE A 38 3.38 -2.83 -5.90
CA ILE A 38 3.79 -2.96 -7.30
C ILE A 38 5.32 -3.03 -7.41
N VAL A 39 6.05 -2.12 -6.76
CA VAL A 39 7.52 -2.11 -6.82
C VAL A 39 8.09 -3.37 -6.20
N GLY A 40 7.53 -3.83 -5.08
CA GLY A 40 7.93 -5.08 -4.41
C GLY A 40 7.66 -6.32 -5.26
N SER A 41 6.50 -6.39 -5.91
CA SER A 41 6.14 -7.50 -6.80
C SER A 41 6.95 -7.47 -8.10
N TYR A 42 7.16 -6.29 -8.69
CA TYR A 42 7.87 -6.15 -9.97
C TYR A 42 9.32 -6.64 -9.92
N GLY A 43 9.98 -6.51 -8.77
CA GLY A 43 11.30 -7.07 -8.56
C GLY A 43 11.33 -8.60 -8.71
N SER A 44 10.29 -9.28 -8.24
CA SER A 44 10.11 -10.73 -8.38
C SER A 44 9.80 -11.15 -9.83
N TYR A 45 9.01 -10.35 -10.55
CA TYR A 45 8.61 -10.64 -11.94
C TYR A 45 9.72 -10.42 -12.98
N ARG A 46 10.68 -9.55 -12.71
CA ARG A 46 11.81 -9.32 -13.62
C ARG A 46 12.70 -10.55 -13.85
N HIS A 47 12.59 -11.55 -12.97
CA HIS A 47 13.38 -12.78 -13.02
C HIS A 47 12.57 -14.02 -13.40
N SER A 48 11.25 -13.91 -13.55
CA SER A 48 10.42 -14.99 -14.09
C SER A 48 10.10 -14.72 -15.56
N ASP A 49 10.42 -15.67 -16.44
CA ASP A 49 9.99 -15.67 -17.84
C ASP A 49 8.47 -15.83 -17.99
N GLU A 50 7.76 -16.02 -16.89
CA GLU A 50 6.34 -16.18 -16.82
C GLU A 50 5.65 -14.81 -16.66
N GLY A 51 4.69 -14.52 -17.52
CA GLY A 51 3.95 -13.27 -17.51
C GLY A 51 3.13 -13.06 -16.23
N ILE A 52 2.84 -11.82 -15.91
CA ILE A 52 2.12 -11.31 -14.72
C ILE A 52 0.81 -12.08 -14.41
N TYR A 53 0.21 -12.72 -15.39
CA TYR A 53 -1.08 -13.42 -15.25
C TYR A 53 -0.99 -14.88 -14.78
N SER A 54 0.19 -15.46 -14.68
CA SER A 54 0.41 -16.84 -14.23
C SER A 54 0.98 -16.93 -12.80
N ASP A 55 0.94 -15.84 -12.04
CA ASP A 55 1.56 -15.78 -10.72
C ASP A 55 0.76 -16.52 -9.65
N GLY A 56 1.25 -17.70 -9.29
CA GLY A 56 0.70 -18.50 -8.21
C GLY A 56 0.69 -17.77 -6.87
N VAL A 57 1.65 -16.87 -6.62
CA VAL A 57 1.75 -16.06 -5.40
C VAL A 57 0.51 -15.16 -5.24
N MET A 58 0.16 -14.42 -6.29
CA MET A 58 -1.00 -13.53 -6.27
C MET A 58 -2.29 -14.33 -6.10
N LEU A 59 -2.40 -15.45 -6.77
CA LEU A 59 -3.57 -16.32 -6.69
C LEU A 59 -3.76 -16.87 -5.26
N VAL A 60 -2.69 -17.36 -4.64
CA VAL A 60 -2.74 -17.86 -3.26
C VAL A 60 -3.07 -16.74 -2.27
N ALA A 61 -2.45 -15.56 -2.39
CA ALA A 61 -2.73 -14.42 -1.53
C ALA A 61 -4.19 -13.96 -1.64
N LEU A 62 -4.73 -13.87 -2.86
CA LEU A 62 -6.13 -13.52 -3.10
C LEU A 62 -7.08 -14.59 -2.55
N ALA A 63 -6.77 -15.87 -2.73
CA ALA A 63 -7.58 -16.97 -2.20
C ALA A 63 -7.63 -16.93 -0.66
N VAL A 64 -6.49 -16.73 0.00
CA VAL A 64 -6.42 -16.59 1.46
C VAL A 64 -7.25 -15.40 1.95
N LEU A 65 -7.12 -14.24 1.30
CA LEU A 65 -7.92 -13.07 1.67
C LEU A 65 -9.41 -13.27 1.41
N ALA A 66 -9.79 -13.90 0.29
CA ALA A 66 -11.18 -14.19 -0.02
C ALA A 66 -11.81 -15.12 1.04
N VAL A 67 -11.09 -16.16 1.46
CA VAL A 67 -11.53 -17.06 2.54
C VAL A 67 -11.66 -16.30 3.86
N LEU A 68 -10.68 -15.47 4.23
CA LEU A 68 -10.75 -14.66 5.45
C LEU A 68 -11.94 -13.70 5.44
N TRP A 69 -12.18 -13.00 4.32
CA TRP A 69 -13.34 -12.13 4.17
C TRP A 69 -14.66 -12.88 4.23
N LEU A 70 -14.72 -14.07 3.62
CA LEU A 70 -15.90 -14.93 3.67
C LEU A 70 -16.18 -15.39 5.11
N LEU A 71 -15.16 -15.82 5.86
CA LEU A 71 -15.29 -16.20 7.26
C LEU A 71 -15.79 -15.03 8.13
N ILE A 72 -15.26 -13.83 7.95
CA ILE A 72 -15.72 -12.62 8.64
C ILE A 72 -17.19 -12.33 8.32
N ALA A 73 -17.60 -12.51 7.06
CA ALA A 73 -18.98 -12.30 6.62
C ALA A 73 -19.94 -13.34 7.23
N ILE A 74 -19.57 -14.62 7.20
CA ILE A 74 -20.39 -15.72 7.76
C ILE A 74 -20.53 -15.58 9.28
N THR A 75 -19.43 -15.30 9.98
CA THR A 75 -19.44 -15.15 11.43
C THR A 75 -20.08 -13.85 11.91
N LYS A 76 -20.47 -12.95 10.96
CA LYS A 76 -21.00 -11.61 11.26
C LYS A 76 -20.11 -10.84 12.26
N CYS A 77 -18.80 -11.10 12.21
CA CYS A 77 -17.84 -10.51 13.12
C CYS A 77 -17.76 -9.00 12.92
N HIS A 78 -18.23 -8.24 13.90
CA HIS A 78 -18.11 -6.79 13.89
C HIS A 78 -16.67 -6.37 14.24
N LEU A 79 -15.85 -6.17 13.22
CA LEU A 79 -14.50 -5.65 13.39
C LEU A 79 -14.55 -4.20 13.87
N SER A 80 -14.16 -3.98 15.12
CA SER A 80 -14.04 -2.62 15.66
C SER A 80 -12.99 -1.82 14.90
N ARG A 81 -13.11 -0.48 14.89
CA ARG A 81 -12.13 0.41 14.22
C ARG A 81 -10.70 0.19 14.74
N GLN A 82 -10.56 -0.15 16.02
CA GLN A 82 -9.25 -0.41 16.62
C GLN A 82 -8.63 -1.71 16.10
N VAL A 83 -9.42 -2.78 15.98
CA VAL A 83 -8.97 -4.07 15.44
C VAL A 83 -8.53 -3.92 13.99
N VAL A 84 -9.35 -3.26 13.14
CA VAL A 84 -9.02 -3.02 11.73
C VAL A 84 -7.72 -2.23 11.60
N ARG A 85 -7.49 -1.24 12.45
CA ARG A 85 -6.24 -0.47 12.45
C ARG A 85 -5.03 -1.31 12.90
N ARG A 86 -5.21 -2.17 13.91
CA ARG A 86 -4.14 -3.11 14.34
C ARG A 86 -3.78 -4.09 13.24
N ILE A 87 -4.78 -4.59 12.52
CA ILE A 87 -4.56 -5.46 11.35
C ILE A 87 -3.77 -4.70 10.28
N ALA A 88 -4.14 -3.45 9.96
CA ALA A 88 -3.40 -2.64 9.00
C ALA A 88 -1.94 -2.42 9.43
N PHE A 89 -1.68 -2.14 10.70
CA PHE A 89 -0.31 -2.02 11.21
C PHE A 89 0.47 -3.34 11.11
N ALA A 90 -0.15 -4.46 11.49
CA ALA A 90 0.47 -5.78 11.36
C ALA A 90 0.77 -6.12 9.89
N SER A 91 -0.14 -5.76 8.97
CA SER A 91 0.04 -5.96 7.52
C SER A 91 1.21 -5.14 6.97
N ILE A 92 1.35 -3.87 7.38
CA ILE A 92 2.48 -3.02 7.02
C ILE A 92 3.81 -3.64 7.52
N ILE A 93 3.85 -4.11 8.76
CA ILE A 93 5.05 -4.74 9.30
C ILE A 93 5.38 -6.02 8.54
N LEU A 94 4.39 -6.85 8.27
CA LEU A 94 4.56 -8.09 7.52
C LEU A 94 5.14 -7.83 6.13
N GLU A 95 4.56 -6.89 5.39
CA GLU A 95 5.01 -6.48 4.06
C GLU A 95 6.41 -5.87 4.10
N ALA A 96 6.67 -4.93 5.03
CA ALA A 96 7.96 -4.27 5.16
C ALA A 96 9.11 -5.20 5.55
N LEU A 97 8.84 -6.28 6.29
CA LEU A 97 9.83 -7.29 6.65
C LEU A 97 10.04 -8.31 5.52
N SER A 98 8.98 -8.68 4.80
CA SER A 98 9.09 -9.65 3.71
C SER A 98 9.78 -9.07 2.47
N LEU A 99 9.67 -7.77 2.20
CA LEU A 99 10.30 -7.12 1.04
C LEU A 99 11.82 -7.26 0.99
N PRO A 100 12.60 -6.87 2.02
CA PRO A 100 14.04 -7.08 2.04
C PRO A 100 14.43 -8.57 2.00
N MET A 101 13.61 -9.43 2.61
CA MET A 101 13.83 -10.87 2.59
C MET A 101 13.66 -11.44 1.18
N THR A 102 12.62 -11.03 0.46
CA THR A 102 12.44 -11.38 -0.96
C THR A 102 13.59 -10.85 -1.79
N GLY A 103 14.00 -9.59 -1.59
CA GLY A 103 15.15 -9.01 -2.28
C GLY A 103 16.46 -9.79 -2.04
N ALA A 104 16.71 -10.20 -0.80
CA ALA A 104 17.90 -10.99 -0.46
C ALA A 104 17.88 -12.38 -1.10
N LEU A 105 16.71 -13.02 -1.22
CA LEU A 105 16.56 -14.31 -1.88
C LEU A 105 16.71 -14.22 -3.41
N VAL A 106 16.22 -13.14 -4.01
CA VAL A 106 16.28 -12.92 -5.48
C VAL A 106 17.69 -12.53 -5.95
N ILE A 107 18.42 -11.74 -5.14
CA ILE A 107 19.73 -11.20 -5.51
C ILE A 107 20.87 -12.04 -4.94
N GLY A 108 20.60 -12.83 -3.91
CA GLY A 108 21.56 -13.65 -3.20
C GLY A 108 22.09 -14.82 -4.04
N PRO A 109 23.16 -15.48 -3.55
CA PRO A 109 23.69 -16.65 -4.22
C PRO A 109 22.63 -17.77 -4.27
N PRO A 110 22.61 -18.59 -5.36
CA PRO A 110 21.59 -19.61 -5.57
C PRO A 110 21.49 -20.65 -4.44
N GLU A 111 22.51 -20.77 -3.61
CA GLU A 111 22.54 -21.64 -2.43
C GLU A 111 21.57 -21.16 -1.31
N MET A 112 21.22 -19.89 -1.28
CA MET A 112 20.24 -19.33 -0.34
C MET A 112 18.79 -19.54 -0.82
N ASN A 113 18.61 -19.79 -2.11
CA ASN A 113 17.30 -20.02 -2.70
C ASN A 113 16.90 -21.49 -2.58
N VAL A 114 16.63 -21.93 -1.35
CA VAL A 114 16.01 -23.24 -1.11
C VAL A 114 14.60 -23.17 -1.72
N ALA A 115 14.29 -24.10 -2.62
CA ALA A 115 13.04 -24.15 -3.37
C ALA A 115 11.81 -23.90 -2.48
N GLY A 116 11.12 -22.78 -2.71
CA GLY A 116 9.91 -22.37 -2.01
C GLY A 116 10.07 -21.22 -1.00
N ASN A 117 11.28 -20.81 -0.63
CA ASN A 117 11.45 -19.68 0.31
C ASN A 117 11.09 -18.34 -0.34
N ASP A 118 11.43 -18.16 -1.60
CA ASP A 118 11.04 -17.00 -2.42
C ASP A 118 9.53 -16.92 -2.60
N PHE A 119 8.89 -18.06 -2.89
CA PHE A 119 7.43 -18.14 -3.01
C PHE A 119 6.74 -17.77 -1.70
N LEU A 120 7.20 -18.26 -0.55
CA LEU A 120 6.64 -17.93 0.75
C LEU A 120 6.84 -16.45 1.10
N ALA A 121 8.05 -15.90 0.92
CA ALA A 121 8.34 -14.51 1.21
C ALA A 121 7.50 -13.58 0.32
N SER A 122 7.38 -13.87 -0.97
CA SER A 122 6.55 -13.12 -1.92
C SER A 122 5.05 -13.24 -1.57
N THR A 123 4.59 -14.41 -1.12
CA THR A 123 3.20 -14.60 -0.68
C THR A 123 2.88 -13.74 0.54
N PHE A 124 3.76 -13.70 1.54
CA PHE A 124 3.57 -12.86 2.73
C PHE A 124 3.61 -11.37 2.39
N CYS A 125 4.50 -10.96 1.49
CA CYS A 125 4.57 -9.59 0.98
C CYS A 125 3.25 -9.19 0.32
N THR A 126 2.78 -9.99 -0.64
CA THR A 126 1.54 -9.74 -1.38
C THR A 126 0.32 -9.75 -0.46
N LEU A 127 0.25 -10.70 0.47
CA LEU A 127 -0.83 -10.80 1.45
C LEU A 127 -0.87 -9.54 2.35
N GLY A 128 0.28 -9.09 2.84
CA GLY A 128 0.41 -7.87 3.62
C GLY A 128 -0.07 -6.64 2.86
N GLY A 129 0.41 -6.46 1.63
CA GLY A 129 0.04 -5.35 0.75
C GLY A 129 -1.46 -5.32 0.40
N LEU A 130 -2.04 -6.46 0.03
CA LEU A 130 -3.48 -6.56 -0.28
C LEU A 130 -4.35 -6.34 0.96
N ALA A 131 -3.95 -6.82 2.14
CA ALA A 131 -4.66 -6.57 3.39
C ALA A 131 -4.62 -5.08 3.76
N CYS A 132 -3.47 -4.43 3.59
CA CYS A 132 -3.31 -2.99 3.80
C CYS A 132 -4.12 -2.18 2.78
N MET A 133 -4.13 -2.58 1.50
CA MET A 133 -4.96 -1.98 0.46
C MET A 133 -6.45 -2.05 0.82
N SER A 134 -6.91 -3.18 1.35
CA SER A 134 -8.29 -3.35 1.83
C SER A 134 -8.65 -2.34 2.94
N TYR A 135 -7.70 -2.02 3.84
CA TYR A 135 -7.88 -0.98 4.85
C TYR A 135 -8.09 0.40 4.22
N TRP A 136 -7.26 0.78 3.24
CA TRP A 136 -7.37 2.07 2.57
C TRP A 136 -8.64 2.20 1.73
N LEU A 137 -9.01 1.14 0.99
CA LEU A 137 -10.25 1.12 0.20
C LEU A 137 -11.50 1.22 1.07
N ARG A 138 -11.49 0.62 2.27
CA ARG A 138 -12.61 0.75 3.22
C ARG A 138 -12.88 2.20 3.63
N ARG A 139 -11.87 3.07 3.62
CA ARG A 139 -12.07 4.50 3.94
C ARG A 139 -12.91 5.23 2.89
N ALA A 140 -12.81 4.84 1.63
CA ALA A 140 -13.60 5.41 0.55
C ALA A 140 -15.10 5.06 0.64
N ARG A 141 -15.46 4.03 1.40
CA ARG A 141 -16.85 3.53 1.49
C ARG A 141 -17.87 4.58 1.94
N ASN A 142 -17.47 5.50 2.83
CA ASN A 142 -18.36 6.51 3.40
C ASN A 142 -18.21 7.88 2.74
N CYS A 143 -17.48 7.97 1.64
CA CYS A 143 -17.29 9.20 0.89
C CYS A 143 -18.40 9.41 -0.12
N THR A 144 -18.68 10.67 -0.49
CA THR A 144 -19.51 11.00 -1.66
C THR A 144 -18.82 10.48 -2.93
N THR A 145 -19.58 10.23 -3.98
CA THR A 145 -19.03 9.73 -5.25
C THR A 145 -17.89 10.60 -5.77
N ILE A 146 -18.05 11.94 -5.72
CA ILE A 146 -17.02 12.88 -6.16
C ILE A 146 -15.74 12.73 -5.32
N THR A 147 -15.89 12.67 -4.00
CA THR A 147 -14.72 12.48 -3.10
C THR A 147 -14.05 11.12 -3.31
N ALA A 148 -14.83 10.06 -3.57
CA ALA A 148 -14.28 8.74 -3.87
C ALA A 148 -13.50 8.72 -5.20
N VAL A 149 -13.98 9.44 -6.22
CA VAL A 149 -13.29 9.62 -7.50
C VAL A 149 -11.97 10.38 -7.30
N ILE A 150 -11.99 11.51 -6.60
CA ILE A 150 -10.79 12.29 -6.27
C ILE A 150 -9.80 11.43 -5.48
N TYR A 151 -10.28 10.65 -4.51
CA TYR A 151 -9.48 9.74 -3.72
C TYR A 151 -8.78 8.68 -4.58
N ALA A 152 -9.53 8.02 -5.47
CA ALA A 152 -9.00 6.97 -6.33
C ALA A 152 -8.00 7.52 -7.35
N PHE A 153 -8.37 8.56 -8.12
CA PHE A 153 -7.48 9.12 -9.14
C PHE A 153 -6.27 9.82 -8.53
N GLY A 154 -6.42 10.53 -7.41
CA GLY A 154 -5.31 11.12 -6.70
C GLY A 154 -4.31 10.09 -6.20
N ALA A 155 -4.80 8.98 -5.64
CA ALA A 155 -3.94 7.88 -5.21
C ALA A 155 -3.25 7.18 -6.38
N LEU A 156 -3.94 6.96 -7.49
CA LEU A 156 -3.35 6.41 -8.71
C LEU A 156 -2.23 7.32 -9.23
N PHE A 157 -2.50 8.61 -9.38
CA PHE A 157 -1.53 9.57 -9.89
C PHE A 157 -0.25 9.61 -9.03
N VAL A 158 -0.39 9.76 -7.71
CA VAL A 158 0.76 9.79 -6.79
C VAL A 158 1.49 8.45 -6.81
N SER A 159 0.78 7.32 -6.86
CA SER A 159 1.36 6.00 -6.95
C SER A 159 2.19 5.80 -8.22
N GLU A 160 1.70 6.25 -9.39
CA GLU A 160 2.45 6.16 -10.64
C GLU A 160 3.75 6.99 -10.60
N LEU A 161 3.72 8.19 -9.99
CA LEU A 161 4.93 8.97 -9.78
C LEU A 161 5.97 8.21 -8.93
N LEU A 162 5.52 7.56 -7.86
CA LEU A 162 6.40 6.77 -6.99
C LEU A 162 6.94 5.52 -7.69
N ILE A 163 6.11 4.83 -8.49
CA ILE A 163 6.53 3.69 -9.29
C ILE A 163 7.53 4.13 -10.37
N PHE A 164 7.28 5.26 -11.02
CA PHE A 164 8.17 5.80 -12.04
C PHE A 164 9.58 6.06 -11.49
N THR A 165 9.71 6.56 -10.24
CA THR A 165 11.02 6.74 -9.63
C THR A 165 11.79 5.44 -9.43
N SER A 166 11.09 4.30 -9.26
CA SER A 166 11.74 2.99 -9.07
C SER A 166 12.41 2.46 -10.35
N ILE A 167 12.01 2.95 -11.53
CA ILE A 167 12.60 2.52 -12.81
C ILE A 167 14.09 2.87 -12.90
N PHE A 168 14.51 3.95 -12.22
CA PHE A 168 15.89 4.41 -12.18
C PHE A 168 16.75 3.70 -11.12
N MET A 169 16.16 2.77 -10.35
CA MET A 169 16.85 2.08 -9.26
C MET A 169 17.32 0.70 -9.70
N GLU A 170 18.48 0.28 -9.20
CA GLU A 170 18.94 -1.10 -9.33
C GLU A 170 18.01 -2.07 -8.60
N ASN A 171 17.95 -3.32 -9.07
CA ASN A 171 17.02 -4.32 -8.57
C ASN A 171 17.06 -4.50 -7.04
N GLY A 172 18.25 -4.47 -6.42
CA GLY A 172 18.39 -4.58 -4.97
C GLY A 172 17.85 -3.39 -4.21
N ILE A 173 18.10 -2.19 -4.71
CA ILE A 173 17.66 -0.92 -4.09
C ILE A 173 16.13 -0.80 -4.18
N SER A 174 15.49 -1.32 -5.24
CA SER A 174 14.05 -1.25 -5.41
C SER A 174 13.27 -1.94 -4.29
N TYR A 175 13.76 -3.05 -3.72
CA TYR A 175 13.13 -3.71 -2.59
C TYR A 175 13.19 -2.88 -1.30
N PHE A 176 14.35 -2.24 -1.04
CA PHE A 176 14.48 -1.33 0.10
C PHE A 176 13.60 -0.09 -0.09
N TYR A 177 13.55 0.45 -1.30
CA TYR A 177 12.65 1.56 -1.63
C TYR A 177 11.19 1.18 -1.39
N ALA A 178 10.75 0.01 -1.87
CA ALA A 178 9.40 -0.49 -1.61
C ALA A 178 9.13 -0.63 -0.10
N ALA A 179 10.07 -1.16 0.69
CA ALA A 179 9.94 -1.26 2.13
C ALA A 179 9.77 0.12 2.81
N VAL A 180 10.52 1.12 2.35
CA VAL A 180 10.38 2.51 2.84
C VAL A 180 9.00 3.07 2.50
N LEU A 181 8.49 2.88 1.27
CA LEU A 181 7.15 3.30 0.88
C LEU A 181 6.08 2.66 1.76
N VAL A 182 6.22 1.37 2.04
CA VAL A 182 5.30 0.62 2.91
C VAL A 182 5.34 1.18 4.33
N LEU A 183 6.51 1.45 4.89
CA LEU A 183 6.66 2.01 6.24
C LEU A 183 6.09 3.44 6.35
N LEU A 184 6.19 4.24 5.30
CA LEU A 184 5.61 5.60 5.26
C LEU A 184 4.08 5.61 5.36
N GLN A 185 3.41 4.48 5.26
CA GLN A 185 1.98 4.37 5.53
C GLN A 185 1.62 4.53 7.02
N PHE A 186 2.55 4.26 7.96
CA PHE A 186 2.30 4.45 9.40
C PHE A 186 1.84 5.87 9.75
N PRO A 187 2.60 6.93 9.44
CA PRO A 187 2.15 8.28 9.70
C PRO A 187 0.85 8.61 8.97
N CYS A 188 0.65 8.09 7.75
CA CYS A 188 -0.61 8.31 7.03
C CYS A 188 -1.82 7.76 7.77
N ILE A 189 -1.73 6.56 8.37
CA ILE A 189 -2.82 5.96 9.19
C ILE A 189 -3.10 6.81 10.44
N LEU A 190 -2.07 7.40 11.04
CA LEU A 190 -2.21 8.22 12.24
C LEU A 190 -2.81 9.61 11.92
N LEU A 191 -2.38 10.21 10.81
CA LEU A 191 -2.75 11.58 10.44
C LEU A 191 -4.06 11.66 9.62
N ALA A 192 -4.48 10.56 9.02
CA ALA A 192 -5.75 10.45 8.31
C ALA A 192 -6.99 10.31 9.24
N ARG A 193 -6.87 10.65 10.52
CA ARG A 193 -7.97 10.59 11.51
C ARG A 193 -9.00 11.70 11.31
#